data_737ede3c724ede5f0de7d15c8a74c56b
#
_entry.id   737ede3c724ede5f0de7d15c8a74c56b
#
_cell.length_a   1.000
_cell.length_b   1.000
_cell.length_c   1.000
_cell.angle_alpha   90.00
_cell.angle_beta   90.00
_cell.angle_gamma   90.00
#
_symmetry.space_group_name_H-M   'P 1'
#
loop_
_entity.id
_entity.type
_entity.pdbx_description
1 polymer ?
#
loop_
_entity_poly.entity_id
_entity_poly.type
_entity_poly.pdbx_seq_one_letter_code
_entity_poly.pdbx_strand_id
1 'polypeptide(L)'
;IEVDKLFDDQIRFTQKLTRFPSLRGQEHTAQDFLFDELTKRNYALDRWTVNVEDIKDHPGFSPVKVDYSNAINIVGTHRPKKEMGRSLILNGHIDVVPEGPYEMWSRNPFDPAIEGDWMYGRGGADMKAGIVANIFAMDAIRNLGCLPAARVHIQSVVEEECTGNGALACLVSCLLYTSDAADEMRRG
;
A
#
# COMPACT_ATOMS: atom_id res chain seq x y z
N ILE A 1 25.74 -0.67 -3.78
CA ILE A 1 24.63 -0.64 -4.75
C ILE A 1 23.67 0.51 -4.38
N GLU A 2 22.78 0.96 -5.29
CA GLU A 2 21.91 2.11 -4.97
C GLU A 2 20.94 1.80 -3.82
N VAL A 3 20.46 0.57 -3.75
CA VAL A 3 19.61 0.11 -2.62
C VAL A 3 20.33 0.27 -1.27
N ASP A 4 21.63 -0.03 -1.20
CA ASP A 4 22.39 0.09 0.07
C ASP A 4 22.46 1.55 0.55
N LYS A 5 22.53 2.52 -0.39
CA LYS A 5 22.55 3.94 -0.06
C LYS A 5 21.21 4.44 0.52
N LEU A 6 20.12 3.79 0.13
CA LEU A 6 18.76 4.12 0.58
C LEU A 6 18.34 3.34 1.83
N PHE A 7 19.16 2.40 2.30
CA PHE A 7 18.76 1.45 3.35
C PHE A 7 18.33 2.14 4.64
N ASP A 8 19.12 3.11 5.12
CA ASP A 8 18.79 3.84 6.35
C ASP A 8 17.50 4.66 6.22
N ASP A 9 17.25 5.24 5.04
CA ASP A 9 16.01 5.96 4.76
C ASP A 9 14.82 5.01 4.71
N GLN A 10 15.00 3.84 4.11
CA GLN A 10 13.99 2.78 4.08
C GLN A 10 13.62 2.32 5.48
N ILE A 11 14.60 2.09 6.35
CA ILE A 11 14.37 1.71 7.75
C ILE A 11 13.61 2.81 8.49
N ARG A 12 14.03 4.08 8.37
CA ARG A 12 13.32 5.21 8.98
C ARG A 12 11.88 5.35 8.49
N PHE A 13 11.67 5.14 7.20
CA PHE A 13 10.33 5.15 6.63
C PHE A 13 9.46 4.02 7.19
N THR A 14 10.01 2.80 7.26
CA THR A 14 9.32 1.63 7.84
C THR A 14 8.95 1.88 9.29
N GLN A 15 9.87 2.41 10.11
CA GLN A 15 9.55 2.80 11.50
C GLN A 15 8.41 3.81 11.55
N LYS A 16 8.45 4.84 10.69
CA LYS A 16 7.43 5.88 10.67
C LYS A 16 6.06 5.31 10.27
N LEU A 17 6.02 4.43 9.27
CA LEU A 17 4.78 3.78 8.84
C LEU A 17 4.24 2.81 9.91
N THR A 18 5.12 2.13 10.65
CA THR A 18 4.72 1.19 11.72
C THR A 18 4.08 1.91 12.92
N ARG A 19 4.36 3.21 13.12
CA ARG A 19 3.71 4.01 14.18
C ARG A 19 2.23 4.26 13.97
N PHE A 20 1.72 4.07 12.77
CA PHE A 20 0.28 4.13 12.53
C PHE A 20 -0.34 2.78 12.89
N PRO A 21 -1.20 2.71 13.93
CA PRO A 21 -1.88 1.48 14.31
C PRO A 21 -3.03 1.21 13.34
N SER A 22 -2.69 0.77 12.13
CA SER A 22 -3.63 0.49 11.05
C SER A 22 -4.41 -0.80 11.31
N LEU A 23 -5.05 -0.88 12.47
CA LEU A 23 -6.02 -1.91 12.80
C LEU A 23 -7.25 -1.77 11.91
N ARG A 24 -7.99 -2.85 11.79
CA ARG A 24 -9.21 -2.90 10.98
C ARG A 24 -10.15 -1.73 11.30
N GLY A 25 -10.50 -0.93 10.28
CA GLY A 25 -11.31 0.29 10.39
C GLY A 25 -10.53 1.55 10.80
N GLN A 26 -9.21 1.46 11.05
CA GLN A 26 -8.33 2.56 11.43
C GLN A 26 -7.19 2.81 10.43
N GLU A 27 -7.22 2.13 9.28
CA GLU A 27 -6.14 2.13 8.28
C GLU A 27 -5.96 3.48 7.60
N HIS A 28 -6.99 4.31 7.57
CA HIS A 28 -7.03 5.59 6.85
C HIS A 28 -5.87 6.52 7.21
N THR A 29 -5.41 6.55 8.47
CA THR A 29 -4.29 7.41 8.88
C THR A 29 -2.95 6.98 8.27
N ALA A 30 -2.72 5.67 8.17
CA ALA A 30 -1.55 5.12 7.50
C ALA A 30 -1.63 5.34 5.98
N GLN A 31 -2.82 5.21 5.42
CA GLN A 31 -3.07 5.48 4.00
C GLN A 31 -2.86 6.96 3.67
N ASP A 32 -3.32 7.90 4.50
CA ASP A 32 -3.08 9.33 4.30
C ASP A 32 -1.57 9.64 4.28
N PHE A 33 -0.81 9.05 5.19
CA PHE A 33 0.65 9.17 5.18
C PHE A 33 1.27 8.64 3.89
N LEU A 34 0.85 7.46 3.41
CA LEU A 34 1.35 6.90 2.15
C LEU A 34 0.94 7.74 0.93
N PHE A 35 -0.27 8.28 0.93
CA PHE A 35 -0.75 9.17 -0.12
C PHE A 35 0.16 10.39 -0.26
N ASP A 36 0.50 11.04 0.85
CA ASP A 36 1.41 12.19 0.88
C ASP A 36 2.82 11.81 0.39
N GLU A 37 3.33 10.66 0.81
CA GLU A 37 4.66 10.21 0.43
C GLU A 37 4.76 9.81 -1.05
N LEU A 38 3.71 9.24 -1.62
CA LEU A 38 3.63 8.94 -3.05
C LEU A 38 3.41 10.22 -3.88
N THR A 39 2.67 11.20 -3.35
CA THR A 39 2.52 12.54 -3.95
C THR A 39 3.89 13.22 -4.13
N LYS A 40 4.72 13.23 -3.09
CA LYS A 40 6.09 13.78 -3.13
C LYS A 40 6.97 13.10 -4.18
N ARG A 41 6.67 11.86 -4.51
CA ARG A 41 7.36 11.05 -5.52
C ARG A 41 6.78 11.18 -6.93
N ASN A 42 5.81 12.09 -7.13
CA ASN A 42 5.16 12.38 -8.40
C ASN A 42 4.47 11.16 -9.05
N TYR A 43 3.83 10.30 -8.24
CA TYR A 43 2.92 9.29 -8.75
C TYR A 43 1.58 9.91 -9.14
N ALA A 44 0.94 9.40 -10.19
CA ALA A 44 -0.49 9.64 -10.39
C ALA A 44 -1.26 8.80 -9.34
N LEU A 45 -2.07 9.47 -8.52
CA LEU A 45 -2.67 8.84 -7.35
C LEU A 45 -4.17 8.66 -7.51
N ASP A 46 -4.61 7.48 -7.14
CA ASP A 46 -6.01 7.13 -6.92
C ASP A 46 -6.19 6.77 -5.43
N ARG A 47 -7.24 7.31 -4.82
CA ARG A 47 -7.63 7.07 -3.42
C ARG A 47 -9.14 6.94 -3.34
N TRP A 48 -9.62 5.81 -2.87
CA TRP A 48 -11.06 5.57 -2.76
C TRP A 48 -11.40 4.65 -1.60
N THR A 49 -12.62 4.78 -1.08
CA THR A 49 -13.20 3.84 -0.12
C THR A 49 -13.68 2.60 -0.85
N VAL A 50 -13.35 1.42 -0.33
CA VAL A 50 -13.83 0.14 -0.86
C VAL A 50 -15.36 0.12 -0.79
N ASN A 51 -16.01 0.06 -1.94
CA ASN A 51 -17.45 -0.05 -2.03
C ASN A 51 -17.85 -1.53 -2.17
N VAL A 52 -18.59 -2.04 -1.20
CA VAL A 52 -19.04 -3.45 -1.17
C VAL A 52 -19.91 -3.79 -2.38
N GLU A 53 -20.74 -2.85 -2.84
CA GLU A 53 -21.62 -3.06 -3.97
C GLU A 53 -20.89 -3.38 -5.27
N ASP A 54 -19.68 -2.84 -5.44
CA ASP A 54 -18.88 -3.05 -6.66
C ASP A 54 -18.22 -4.44 -6.71
N ILE A 55 -18.12 -5.12 -5.57
CA ILE A 55 -17.37 -6.38 -5.44
C ILE A 55 -18.21 -7.57 -4.95
N LYS A 56 -19.42 -7.34 -4.41
CA LYS A 56 -20.22 -8.36 -3.71
C LYS A 56 -20.59 -9.59 -4.56
N ASP A 57 -20.70 -9.41 -5.88
CA ASP A 57 -21.06 -10.49 -6.81
C ASP A 57 -19.83 -11.22 -7.38
N HIS A 58 -18.62 -10.78 -7.00
CA HIS A 58 -17.39 -11.43 -7.45
C HIS A 58 -17.14 -12.73 -6.65
N PRO A 59 -16.70 -13.85 -7.30
CA PRO A 59 -16.44 -15.12 -6.60
C PRO A 59 -15.42 -15.04 -5.46
N GLY A 60 -14.52 -14.07 -5.48
CA GLY A 60 -13.54 -13.83 -4.43
C GLY A 60 -14.02 -12.93 -3.29
N PHE A 61 -15.27 -12.49 -3.31
CA PHE A 61 -15.81 -11.63 -2.26
C PHE A 61 -16.01 -12.38 -0.94
N SER A 62 -15.56 -11.75 0.15
CA SER A 62 -15.83 -12.23 1.51
C SER A 62 -16.87 -11.32 2.19
N PRO A 63 -17.91 -11.90 2.86
CA PRO A 63 -18.95 -11.12 3.51
C PRO A 63 -18.41 -10.13 4.55
N VAL A 64 -18.89 -8.89 4.49
CA VAL A 64 -18.48 -7.80 5.36
C VAL A 64 -19.35 -7.76 6.62
N LYS A 65 -18.70 -7.67 7.79
CA LYS A 65 -19.38 -7.58 9.10
C LYS A 65 -19.05 -6.28 9.86
N VAL A 66 -18.27 -5.39 9.25
CA VAL A 66 -17.83 -4.12 9.84
C VAL A 66 -18.12 -2.96 8.88
N ASP A 67 -18.09 -1.74 9.42
CA ASP A 67 -18.20 -0.54 8.61
C ASP A 67 -16.95 -0.33 7.75
N TYR A 68 -17.14 -0.09 6.45
CA TYR A 68 -16.10 0.19 5.46
C TYR A 68 -15.92 1.69 5.18
N SER A 69 -16.51 2.58 5.96
CA SER A 69 -16.38 4.04 5.74
C SER A 69 -14.91 4.50 5.71
N ASN A 70 -14.02 3.82 6.44
CA ASN A 70 -12.59 4.07 6.49
C ASN A 70 -11.73 3.03 5.76
N ALA A 71 -12.34 2.09 5.05
CA ALA A 71 -11.64 1.07 4.27
C ALA A 71 -11.10 1.68 2.96
N ILE A 72 -10.02 2.43 3.05
CA ILE A 72 -9.47 3.23 1.95
C ILE A 72 -8.32 2.49 1.29
N ASN A 73 -8.41 2.29 -0.03
CA ASN A 73 -7.29 1.84 -0.86
C ASN A 73 -6.57 3.04 -1.49
N ILE A 74 -5.28 2.87 -1.73
CA ILE A 74 -4.43 3.82 -2.48
C ILE A 74 -3.70 3.09 -3.57
N VAL A 75 -3.66 3.70 -4.77
CA VAL A 75 -2.83 3.25 -5.88
C VAL A 75 -2.01 4.41 -6.41
N GLY A 76 -0.69 4.28 -6.35
CA GLY A 76 0.24 5.20 -6.99
C GLY A 76 0.71 4.63 -8.33
N THR A 77 0.43 5.31 -9.42
CA THR A 77 0.78 4.86 -10.77
C THR A 77 1.94 5.68 -11.34
N HIS A 78 3.05 5.01 -11.67
CA HIS A 78 4.05 5.54 -12.58
C HIS A 78 3.54 5.40 -14.02
N ARG A 79 3.45 6.52 -14.75
CA ARG A 79 3.06 6.57 -16.17
C ARG A 79 4.24 7.00 -17.03
N PRO A 80 4.80 6.13 -17.88
CA PRO A 80 5.87 6.52 -18.80
C PRO A 80 5.31 7.41 -19.92
N LYS A 81 6.18 8.25 -20.51
CA LYS A 81 5.80 9.09 -21.66
C LYS A 81 5.39 8.27 -22.89
N LYS A 82 6.01 7.12 -23.09
CA LYS A 82 5.68 6.14 -24.11
C LYS A 82 5.68 4.77 -23.47
N GLU A 83 4.55 4.11 -23.52
CA GLU A 83 4.35 2.83 -22.89
C GLU A 83 4.96 1.71 -23.74
N MET A 84 5.83 0.90 -23.14
CA MET A 84 6.49 -0.24 -23.78
C MET A 84 6.64 -1.38 -22.79
N GLY A 85 6.30 -2.59 -23.22
CA GLY A 85 6.40 -3.79 -22.39
C GLY A 85 5.16 -4.05 -21.52
N ARG A 86 5.34 -4.86 -20.48
CA ARG A 86 4.27 -5.23 -19.56
C ARG A 86 4.25 -4.34 -18.34
N SER A 87 3.07 -3.95 -17.90
CA SER A 87 2.86 -3.29 -16.61
C SER A 87 3.24 -4.20 -15.43
N LEU A 88 3.58 -3.58 -14.30
CA LEU A 88 3.90 -4.24 -13.06
C LEU A 88 2.97 -3.73 -11.95
N ILE A 89 2.45 -4.64 -11.16
CA ILE A 89 1.71 -4.33 -9.94
C ILE A 89 2.58 -4.76 -8.75
N LEU A 90 2.85 -3.82 -7.86
CA LEU A 90 3.50 -4.01 -6.58
C LEU A 90 2.44 -3.83 -5.49
N ASN A 91 1.83 -4.93 -5.09
CA ASN A 91 0.75 -4.93 -4.09
C ASN A 91 1.30 -5.15 -2.69
N GLY A 92 0.67 -4.52 -1.70
CA GLY A 92 0.91 -4.76 -0.29
C GLY A 92 -0.25 -4.25 0.55
N HIS A 93 -0.51 -4.90 1.71
CA HIS A 93 -1.54 -4.48 2.64
C HIS A 93 -1.00 -3.60 3.75
N ILE A 94 -1.83 -2.65 4.18
CA ILE A 94 -1.49 -1.69 5.23
C ILE A 94 -2.06 -2.10 6.58
N ASP A 95 -3.14 -2.86 6.57
CA ASP A 95 -3.80 -3.36 7.77
C ASP A 95 -2.92 -4.34 8.53
N VAL A 96 -3.18 -4.44 9.82
CA VAL A 96 -2.47 -5.33 10.72
C VAL A 96 -3.46 -6.05 11.63
N VAL A 97 -3.12 -7.29 12.01
CA VAL A 97 -3.87 -7.99 13.04
C VAL A 97 -3.76 -7.27 14.39
N PRO A 98 -4.75 -7.42 15.28
CA PRO A 98 -4.67 -6.90 16.63
C PRO A 98 -3.37 -7.32 17.33
N GLU A 99 -2.82 -6.42 18.14
CA GLU A 99 -1.57 -6.61 18.87
C GLU A 99 -1.63 -7.74 19.90
N GLY A 100 -2.85 -8.14 20.30
CA GLY A 100 -3.05 -9.08 21.40
C GLY A 100 -2.87 -8.41 22.78
N PRO A 101 -2.67 -9.20 23.85
CA PRO A 101 -2.51 -8.65 25.20
C PRO A 101 -1.26 -7.78 25.28
N TYR A 102 -1.40 -6.52 25.69
CA TYR A 102 -0.30 -5.56 25.80
C TYR A 102 0.80 -6.00 26.77
N GLU A 103 0.44 -6.76 27.81
CA GLU A 103 1.37 -7.32 28.81
C GLU A 103 2.35 -8.36 28.22
N MET A 104 2.06 -8.88 27.04
CA MET A 104 2.96 -9.78 26.31
C MET A 104 4.04 -9.03 25.50
N TRP A 105 3.89 -7.71 25.38
CA TRP A 105 4.86 -6.87 24.70
C TRP A 105 5.84 -6.26 25.69
N SER A 106 7.13 -6.31 25.40
CA SER A 106 8.15 -5.62 26.20
C SER A 106 8.14 -4.10 26.01
N ARG A 107 7.39 -3.61 25.01
CA ARG A 107 7.22 -2.20 24.64
C ARG A 107 5.94 -2.00 23.85
N ASN A 108 5.56 -0.74 23.60
CA ASN A 108 4.40 -0.43 22.78
C ASN A 108 4.57 -1.02 21.35
N PRO A 109 3.65 -1.89 20.88
CA PRO A 109 3.74 -2.53 19.56
C PRO A 109 3.73 -1.54 18.38
N PHE A 110 3.22 -0.32 18.59
CA PHE A 110 3.18 0.75 17.57
C PHE A 110 4.23 1.85 17.80
N ASP A 111 5.22 1.60 18.66
CA ASP A 111 6.42 2.43 18.74
C ASP A 111 7.66 1.56 18.39
N PRO A 112 7.93 1.37 17.09
CA PRO A 112 8.93 0.44 16.63
C PRO A 112 10.33 0.84 17.10
N ALA A 113 11.05 -0.11 17.69
CA ALA A 113 12.42 0.05 18.14
C ALA A 113 13.36 -0.81 17.30
N ILE A 114 14.58 -0.31 17.14
CA ILE A 114 15.68 -1.06 16.50
C ILE A 114 16.66 -1.48 17.59
N GLU A 115 16.96 -2.77 17.62
CA GLU A 115 17.96 -3.38 18.50
C GLU A 115 18.85 -4.28 17.67
N GLY A 116 20.11 -3.88 17.49
CA GLY A 116 21.02 -4.56 16.56
C GLY A 116 20.44 -4.54 15.14
N ASP A 117 20.30 -5.72 14.56
CA ASP A 117 19.78 -5.90 13.19
C ASP A 117 18.25 -6.11 13.13
N TRP A 118 17.55 -5.95 14.25
CA TRP A 118 16.12 -6.23 14.36
C TRP A 118 15.30 -4.96 14.60
N MET A 119 14.18 -4.85 13.91
CA MET A 119 13.14 -3.86 14.19
C MET A 119 11.92 -4.56 14.78
N TYR A 120 11.48 -4.13 15.95
CA TYR A 120 10.34 -4.67 16.67
C TYR A 120 9.13 -3.73 16.54
N GLY A 121 8.00 -4.25 16.14
CA GLY A 121 6.74 -3.50 16.04
C GLY A 121 5.67 -4.27 15.29
N ARG A 122 4.39 -4.06 15.65
CA ARG A 122 3.26 -4.70 14.97
C ARG A 122 3.16 -4.22 13.52
N GLY A 123 3.04 -5.18 12.58
CA GLY A 123 2.94 -4.89 11.16
C GLY A 123 4.27 -4.48 10.51
N GLY A 124 5.39 -4.44 11.27
CA GLY A 124 6.69 -4.11 10.71
C GLY A 124 7.12 -5.08 9.61
N ALA A 125 7.03 -6.40 9.88
CA ALA A 125 7.35 -7.44 8.91
C ALA A 125 6.16 -7.77 7.98
N ASP A 126 4.97 -7.83 8.52
CA ASP A 126 3.72 -8.17 7.82
C ASP A 126 2.72 -7.01 7.88
N MET A 127 2.60 -6.22 6.71
CA MET A 127 3.68 -6.24 5.70
C MET A 127 4.16 -4.81 5.36
N LYS A 128 4.19 -3.88 6.33
CA LYS A 128 4.59 -2.49 6.08
C LYS A 128 6.00 -2.38 5.48
N ALA A 129 6.95 -3.24 5.91
CA ALA A 129 8.26 -3.30 5.29
C ALA A 129 8.20 -3.70 3.81
N GLY A 130 7.26 -4.57 3.43
CA GLY A 130 7.03 -4.95 2.04
C GLY A 130 6.54 -3.78 1.19
N ILE A 131 5.56 -2.99 1.70
CA ILE A 131 5.10 -1.76 1.02
C ILE A 131 6.27 -0.79 0.84
N VAL A 132 7.05 -0.59 1.88
CA VAL A 132 8.20 0.32 1.85
C VAL A 132 9.27 -0.17 0.88
N ALA A 133 9.54 -1.48 0.84
CA ALA A 133 10.47 -2.07 -0.13
C ALA A 133 10.02 -1.81 -1.58
N ASN A 134 8.72 -1.93 -1.87
CA ASN A 134 8.17 -1.61 -3.18
C ASN A 134 8.42 -0.15 -3.58
N ILE A 135 8.21 0.80 -2.66
CA ILE A 135 8.44 2.23 -2.88
C ILE A 135 9.93 2.51 -3.11
N PHE A 136 10.80 1.98 -2.24
CA PHE A 136 12.24 2.24 -2.30
C PHE A 136 12.93 1.53 -3.45
N ALA A 137 12.40 0.41 -3.94
CA ALA A 137 12.87 -0.19 -5.20
C ALA A 137 12.68 0.77 -6.38
N MET A 138 11.55 1.46 -6.44
CA MET A 138 11.30 2.47 -7.46
C MET A 138 12.17 3.73 -7.26
N ASP A 139 12.39 4.15 -6.02
CA ASP A 139 13.30 5.26 -5.71
C ASP A 139 14.75 4.93 -6.15
N ALA A 140 15.22 3.70 -5.92
CA ALA A 140 16.55 3.24 -6.33
C ALA A 140 16.71 3.29 -7.87
N ILE A 141 15.70 2.85 -8.62
CA ILE A 141 15.70 2.91 -10.09
C ILE A 141 15.77 4.37 -10.56
N ARG A 142 14.98 5.26 -9.95
CA ARG A 142 14.96 6.69 -10.27
C ARG A 142 16.30 7.38 -10.00
N ASN A 143 16.92 7.05 -8.86
CA ASN A 143 18.24 7.60 -8.49
C ASN A 143 19.36 7.21 -9.50
N LEU A 144 19.19 6.09 -10.18
CA LEU A 144 20.08 5.68 -11.27
C LEU A 144 19.77 6.40 -12.59
N GLY A 145 18.83 7.34 -12.61
CA GLY A 145 18.38 8.01 -13.83
C GLY A 145 17.53 7.12 -14.74
N CYS A 146 17.05 5.97 -14.25
CA CYS A 146 16.23 5.03 -14.97
C CYS A 146 14.75 5.20 -14.60
N LEU A 147 13.87 4.89 -15.54
CA LEU A 147 12.43 4.83 -15.31
C LEU A 147 11.88 3.58 -16.00
N PRO A 148 10.89 2.91 -15.39
CA PRO A 148 10.19 1.82 -16.07
C PRO A 148 9.57 2.29 -17.38
N ALA A 149 9.74 1.50 -18.44
CA ALA A 149 9.16 1.79 -19.75
C ALA A 149 7.67 1.41 -19.85
N ALA A 150 7.13 0.73 -18.84
CA ALA A 150 5.72 0.39 -18.72
C ALA A 150 5.14 0.99 -17.43
N ARG A 151 3.82 0.94 -17.28
CA ARG A 151 3.16 1.37 -16.04
C ARG A 151 3.62 0.51 -14.86
N VAL A 152 3.84 1.16 -13.72
CA VAL A 152 4.05 0.48 -12.45
C VAL A 152 3.03 1.02 -11.47
N HIS A 153 2.25 0.11 -10.88
CA HIS A 153 1.26 0.42 -9.89
C HIS A 153 1.75 -0.03 -8.51
N ILE A 154 1.89 0.91 -7.58
CA ILE A 154 2.11 0.62 -6.16
C ILE A 154 0.74 0.67 -5.51
N GLN A 155 0.27 -0.48 -5.02
CA GLN A 155 -1.02 -0.63 -4.38
C GLN A 155 -0.83 -0.82 -2.88
N SER A 156 -1.46 0.04 -2.08
CA SER A 156 -1.63 -0.15 -0.65
C SER A 156 -3.10 -0.45 -0.39
N VAL A 157 -3.38 -1.68 0.02
CA VAL A 157 -4.74 -2.19 0.22
C VAL A 157 -5.04 -2.38 1.71
N VAL A 158 -6.33 -2.43 2.02
CA VAL A 158 -6.87 -2.74 3.35
C VAL A 158 -7.48 -4.13 3.38
N GLU A 159 -7.81 -4.63 4.57
CA GLU A 159 -8.60 -5.85 4.77
C GLU A 159 -7.94 -7.16 4.32
N GLU A 160 -6.62 -7.20 4.10
CA GLU A 160 -5.94 -8.43 3.70
C GLU A 160 -6.01 -9.47 4.82
N GLU A 161 -5.74 -9.06 6.05
CA GLU A 161 -5.73 -9.89 7.26
C GLU A 161 -7.12 -10.44 7.67
N CYS A 162 -8.16 -10.03 6.94
CA CYS A 162 -9.55 -10.37 7.29
C CYS A 162 -10.35 -10.96 6.14
N THR A 163 -10.55 -10.19 5.07
CA THR A 163 -11.48 -10.52 3.99
C THR A 163 -10.83 -10.62 2.61
N GLY A 164 -9.69 -9.95 2.39
CA GLY A 164 -9.08 -9.77 1.08
C GLY A 164 -9.83 -8.79 0.17
N ASN A 165 -10.91 -8.17 0.64
CA ASN A 165 -11.78 -7.31 -0.17
C ASN A 165 -11.07 -6.05 -0.69
N GLY A 166 -10.06 -5.54 0.01
CA GLY A 166 -9.26 -4.42 -0.47
C GLY A 166 -8.49 -4.75 -1.76
N ALA A 167 -7.82 -5.90 -1.77
CA ALA A 167 -7.13 -6.39 -2.96
C ALA A 167 -8.11 -6.71 -4.10
N LEU A 168 -9.27 -7.31 -3.76
CA LEU A 168 -10.34 -7.57 -4.71
C LEU A 168 -10.87 -6.27 -5.34
N ALA A 169 -11.08 -5.23 -4.55
CA ALA A 169 -11.51 -3.92 -5.05
C ALA A 169 -10.47 -3.32 -6.02
N CYS A 170 -9.17 -3.47 -5.74
CA CYS A 170 -8.13 -3.09 -6.69
C CYS A 170 -8.19 -3.91 -7.97
N LEU A 171 -8.39 -5.22 -7.89
CA LEU A 171 -8.50 -6.09 -9.06
C LEU A 171 -9.67 -5.66 -9.96
N VAL A 172 -10.85 -5.46 -9.38
CA VAL A 172 -12.04 -5.04 -10.12
C VAL A 172 -11.83 -3.66 -10.74
N SER A 173 -11.27 -2.70 -9.98
CA SER A 173 -10.94 -1.37 -10.49
C SER A 173 -9.86 -1.44 -11.59
N CYS A 174 -8.82 -2.27 -11.44
CA CYS A 174 -7.76 -2.43 -12.46
C CYS A 174 -8.29 -3.01 -13.76
N LEU A 175 -9.30 -3.87 -13.74
CA LEU A 175 -9.98 -4.34 -14.95
C LEU A 175 -10.68 -3.19 -15.69
N LEU A 176 -11.14 -2.17 -14.95
CA LEU A 176 -11.68 -0.94 -15.53
C LEU A 176 -10.56 -0.02 -16.09
N TYR A 177 -9.34 -0.05 -15.49
CA TYR A 177 -8.20 0.73 -15.95
C TYR A 177 -7.54 0.22 -17.25
N THR A 178 -7.78 -1.01 -17.64
CA THR A 178 -7.23 -1.61 -18.86
C THR A 178 -8.10 -1.39 -20.09
N SER A 179 -9.31 -0.84 -19.93
CA SER A 179 -10.18 -0.44 -21.05
C SER A 179 -10.10 1.08 -21.26
N ASP A 180 -9.95 1.51 -22.52
CA ASP A 180 -9.96 2.95 -22.91
C ASP A 180 -11.22 3.69 -22.42
N ALA A 181 -12.32 2.97 -22.17
CA ALA A 181 -13.57 3.48 -21.61
C ALA A 181 -13.43 4.01 -20.15
N ALA A 182 -12.46 3.55 -19.39
CA ALA A 182 -12.25 4.00 -18.00
C ALA A 182 -11.61 5.40 -17.93
N ASP A 183 -10.83 5.78 -18.93
CA ASP A 183 -10.22 7.12 -19.02
C ASP A 183 -11.29 8.19 -19.40
N GLU A 184 -12.35 7.82 -20.10
CA GLU A 184 -13.45 8.73 -20.44
C GLU A 184 -14.40 9.00 -19.26
N MET A 185 -14.70 8.01 -18.42
CA MET A 185 -15.59 8.19 -17.25
C MET A 185 -14.98 9.04 -16.13
N ARG A 186 -13.67 9.27 -16.11
CA ARG A 186 -12.98 10.11 -15.12
C ARG A 186 -12.82 11.57 -15.55
N ARG A 187 -13.14 11.90 -16.80
CA ARG A 187 -13.06 13.25 -17.37
C ARG A 187 -14.40 13.98 -17.39
N GLY A 188 -15.48 13.36 -16.96
CA GLY A 188 -16.80 13.94 -16.72
C GLY A 188 -17.03 14.12 -15.22
#